data_21107557a52feca5efa6a2e0bc58dc7f
#
_entry.id   21107557a52feca5efa6a2e0bc58dc7f
#
_cell.length_a   1.000
_cell.length_b   1.000
_cell.length_c   1.000
_cell.angle_alpha   90.00
_cell.angle_beta   90.00
_cell.angle_gamma   90.00
#
_symmetry.space_group_name_H-M   'P 1'
#
loop_
_entity.id
_entity.type
_entity.pdbx_description
1 polymer ?
#
loop_
_entity_poly.entity_id
_entity_poly.type
_entity_poly.pdbx_seq_one_letter_code
_entity_poly.pdbx_strand_id
1 'polypeptide(L)' 'EDVSIGRGPGQYVRLTDPSVSRSHAVVRLRQGRYWIEDNNSTNGVKLNAKQVKNAILSDGDLIELGTTRLRFRMVK' A
#
# COMPACT_ATOMS: atom_id res chain seq x y z
N GLU A 1 -13.00 -2.35 -6.56
CA GLU A 1 -11.90 -2.46 -7.50
C GLU A 1 -10.57 -2.34 -6.77
N ASP A 2 -9.62 -3.19 -7.11
CA ASP A 2 -8.36 -3.24 -6.39
C ASP A 2 -7.34 -2.27 -7.00
N VAL A 3 -6.55 -1.65 -6.11
CA VAL A 3 -5.50 -0.71 -6.52
C VAL A 3 -4.16 -1.35 -6.19
N SER A 4 -3.43 -1.79 -7.21
CA SER A 4 -2.13 -2.42 -7.01
C SER A 4 -1.04 -1.35 -6.92
N ILE A 5 -0.07 -1.59 -6.04
CA ILE A 5 1.04 -0.66 -5.81
C ILE A 5 2.34 -1.43 -5.92
N GLY A 6 3.27 -0.95 -6.73
CA GLY A 6 4.55 -1.61 -6.86
C GLY A 6 5.46 -0.95 -7.88
N ARG A 7 6.63 -1.54 -8.05
CA ARG A 7 7.66 -1.01 -8.95
C ARG A 7 7.47 -1.53 -10.38
N GLY A 8 6.76 -2.62 -10.54
CA GLY A 8 6.63 -3.27 -11.85
C GLY A 8 5.74 -2.49 -12.81
N PRO A 9 5.89 -2.76 -14.11
CA PRO A 9 4.98 -2.19 -15.10
C PRO A 9 3.58 -2.79 -14.92
N GLY A 10 2.56 -2.03 -15.16
CA GLY A 10 1.19 -2.52 -14.99
C GLY A 10 0.62 -2.33 -13.60
N GLN A 11 1.40 -1.84 -12.65
CA GLN A 11 0.84 -1.50 -11.35
C GLN A 11 -0.02 -0.24 -11.48
N TYR A 12 -1.14 -0.22 -10.78
CA TYR A 12 -2.01 0.95 -10.81
C TYR A 12 -1.28 2.19 -10.27
N VAL A 13 -0.60 2.01 -9.12
CA VAL A 13 0.30 3.04 -8.60
C VAL A 13 1.71 2.49 -8.77
N ARG A 14 2.43 3.03 -9.72
CA ARG A 14 3.78 2.56 -10.01
C ARG A 14 4.80 3.45 -9.31
N LEU A 15 5.65 2.83 -8.50
CA LEU A 15 6.70 3.51 -7.76
C LEU A 15 8.05 3.08 -8.34
N THR A 16 8.99 4.02 -8.44
CA THR A 16 10.29 3.72 -9.03
C THR A 16 11.36 3.40 -8.00
N ASP A 17 11.02 3.42 -6.74
CA ASP A 17 11.93 3.16 -5.63
C ASP A 17 12.42 1.70 -5.67
N PRO A 18 13.75 1.46 -5.76
CA PRO A 18 14.27 0.09 -5.81
C PRO A 18 13.92 -0.75 -4.58
N SER A 19 13.63 -0.12 -3.44
CA SER A 19 13.23 -0.85 -2.23
C SER A 19 11.79 -1.31 -2.25
N VAL A 20 11.04 -0.93 -3.29
CA VAL A 20 9.65 -1.36 -3.47
C VAL A 20 9.63 -2.58 -4.37
N SER A 21 8.93 -3.64 -3.95
CA SER A 21 8.79 -4.85 -4.74
C SER A 21 7.96 -4.59 -6.00
N ARG A 22 8.16 -5.41 -7.03
CA ARG A 22 7.46 -5.23 -8.29
C ARG A 22 5.94 -5.26 -8.12
N SER A 23 5.45 -6.12 -7.24
CA SER A 23 4.04 -6.17 -6.84
C SER A 23 4.03 -6.15 -5.32
N HIS A 24 4.00 -4.96 -4.74
CA HIS A 24 4.30 -4.79 -3.32
C HIS A 24 3.05 -4.90 -2.43
N ALA A 25 2.00 -4.20 -2.79
CA ALA A 25 0.81 -4.14 -1.96
C ALA A 25 -0.42 -3.91 -2.82
N VAL A 26 -1.58 -4.11 -2.22
CA VAL A 26 -2.85 -3.85 -2.88
C VAL A 26 -3.79 -3.19 -1.90
N VAL A 27 -4.54 -2.19 -2.37
CA VAL A 27 -5.61 -1.56 -1.59
C VAL A 27 -6.93 -2.07 -2.13
N ARG A 28 -7.77 -2.60 -1.25
CA ARG A 28 -9.06 -3.18 -1.61
C ARG A 28 -10.18 -2.51 -0.83
N LEU A 29 -11.32 -2.38 -1.49
CA LEU A 29 -12.54 -1.94 -0.83
C LEU A 29 -13.36 -3.18 -0.49
N ARG A 30 -13.59 -3.41 0.81
CA ARG A 30 -14.34 -4.56 1.32
C ARG A 30 -15.30 -4.09 2.39
N GLN A 31 -16.59 -4.37 2.20
CA GLN A 31 -17.61 -4.07 3.20
C GLN A 31 -17.58 -2.59 3.61
N GLY A 32 -17.42 -1.71 2.63
CA GLY A 32 -17.42 -0.27 2.86
C GLY A 32 -16.14 0.28 3.47
N ARG A 33 -15.09 -0.53 3.59
CA ARG A 33 -13.83 -0.10 4.17
C ARG A 33 -12.69 -0.37 3.23
N TYR A 34 -11.68 0.49 3.26
CA TYR A 34 -10.45 0.29 2.50
C TYR A 34 -9.45 -0.48 3.35
N TRP A 35 -8.83 -1.48 2.72
CA TRP A 35 -7.82 -2.32 3.35
C TRP A 35 -6.55 -2.24 2.54
N ILE A 36 -5.40 -2.26 3.21
CA ILE A 36 -4.14 -2.46 2.53
C ILE A 36 -3.62 -3.85 2.87
N GLU A 37 -3.12 -4.56 1.86
CA GLU A 37 -2.56 -5.90 2.03
C GLU A 37 -1.17 -5.93 1.46
N ASP A 38 -0.22 -6.48 2.23
CA ASP A 38 1.11 -6.74 1.76
C ASP A 38 1.07 -7.96 0.84
N ASN A 39 1.58 -7.82 -0.37
CA ASN A 39 1.60 -8.91 -1.35
C ASN A 39 2.91 -9.71 -1.24
N ASN A 40 3.23 -10.12 -0.02
CA ASN A 40 4.44 -10.90 0.27
C ASN A 40 5.70 -10.17 -0.20
N SER A 41 5.75 -8.88 0.04
CA SER A 41 6.85 -8.03 -0.42
C SER A 41 8.13 -8.30 0.33
N THR A 42 9.25 -7.88 -0.25
CA THR A 42 10.56 -8.05 0.38
C THR A 42 10.70 -7.21 1.64
N ASN A 43 10.27 -5.96 1.60
CA ASN A 43 10.48 -5.03 2.71
C ASN A 43 9.24 -4.78 3.56
N GLY A 44 8.11 -5.39 3.19
CA GLY A 44 6.90 -5.26 3.98
C GLY A 44 6.16 -3.95 3.79
N VAL A 45 5.05 -3.81 4.51
CA VAL A 45 4.22 -2.61 4.53
C VAL A 45 4.14 -2.13 5.96
N LYS A 46 4.36 -0.83 6.18
CA LYS A 46 4.13 -0.22 7.49
C LYS A 46 2.96 0.73 7.40
N LEU A 47 2.12 0.68 8.41
CA LEU A 47 1.00 1.59 8.57
C LEU A 47 1.22 2.37 9.86
N ASN A 48 1.41 3.67 9.71
CA ASN A 48 1.72 4.56 10.84
C ASN A 48 2.88 4.01 11.67
N ALA A 49 3.97 3.63 10.97
CA ALA A 49 5.22 3.12 11.53
C ALA A 49 5.13 1.70 12.09
N LYS A 50 4.00 1.01 11.93
CA LYS A 50 3.83 -0.34 12.43
C LYS A 50 3.70 -1.32 11.26
N GLN A 51 4.50 -2.38 11.27
CA GLN A 51 4.44 -3.36 10.20
C GLN A 51 3.15 -4.17 10.25
N VAL A 52 2.51 -4.30 9.09
CA VAL A 52 1.23 -5.00 8.97
C VAL A 52 1.24 -5.91 7.76
N LYS A 53 0.46 -7.00 7.84
CA LYS A 53 0.19 -7.86 6.68
C LYS A 53 -1.06 -7.40 5.95
N ASN A 54 -2.08 -7.06 6.70
CA ASN A 54 -3.24 -6.37 6.17
C ASN A 54 -3.82 -5.50 7.28
N ALA A 55 -4.46 -4.41 6.89
CA ALA A 55 -5.00 -3.48 7.87
C ALA A 55 -6.04 -2.59 7.22
N ILE A 56 -6.98 -2.13 8.01
CA ILE A 56 -7.96 -1.14 7.58
C ILE A 56 -7.29 0.22 7.52
N LEU A 57 -7.55 0.95 6.44
CA LEU A 57 -7.02 2.30 6.24
C LEU A 57 -8.02 3.33 6.74
N SER A 58 -7.48 4.37 7.37
CA SER A 58 -8.24 5.54 7.79
C SER A 58 -7.66 6.77 7.13
N ASP A 59 -8.49 7.79 6.99
CA ASP A 59 -8.03 9.05 6.38
C ASP A 59 -6.81 9.59 7.13
N GLY A 60 -5.78 9.93 6.38
CA GLY A 60 -4.56 10.49 6.94
C GLY A 60 -3.50 9.46 7.32
N ASP A 61 -3.78 8.17 7.14
CA ASP A 61 -2.78 7.15 7.48
C ASP A 61 -1.53 7.28 6.61
N LEU A 62 -0.38 7.04 7.25
CA LEU A 62 0.91 7.02 6.57
C LEU A 62 1.26 5.58 6.23
N ILE A 63 1.45 5.32 4.94
CA ILE A 63 1.81 4.01 4.42
C ILE A 63 3.27 4.06 3.97
N GLU A 64 4.06 3.09 4.41
CA GLU A 64 5.46 3.00 3.98
C GLU A 64 5.69 1.67 3.28
N LEU A 65 6.29 1.75 2.09
CA LEU A 65 6.67 0.59 1.29
C LEU A 65 8.14 0.80 0.94
N GLY A 66 9.02 -0.01 1.56
CA GLY A 66 10.44 0.26 1.44
C GLY A 66 10.73 1.65 1.99
N THR A 67 11.40 2.49 1.21
CA THR A 67 11.68 3.87 1.62
C THR A 67 10.66 4.87 1.10
N THR A 68 9.64 4.42 0.38
CA THR A 68 8.60 5.30 -0.14
C THR A 68 7.50 5.47 0.89
N ARG A 69 7.06 6.70 1.07
CA ARG A 69 5.96 7.05 1.98
C ARG A 69 4.79 7.59 1.18
N LEU A 70 3.60 7.06 1.48
CA LEU A 70 2.36 7.48 0.86
C LEU A 70 1.37 7.84 1.96
N ARG A 71 0.55 8.86 1.70
CA ARG A 71 -0.50 9.25 2.63
C ARG A 71 -1.84 8.85 2.05
N PHE A 72 -2.61 8.09 2.82
CA PHE A 72 -3.95 7.72 2.40
C PHE A 72 -4.92 8.85 2.72
N ARG A 73 -5.66 9.29 1.71
CA ARG A 73 -6.64 10.34 1.88
C ARG A 73 -7.99 9.88 1.36
N MET A 74 -9.02 10.12 2.15
CA MET A 74 -10.39 9.86 1.72
C MET A 74 -11.01 11.18 1.29
N VAL A 75 -11.50 11.20 0.05
CA VAL A 75 -12.16 12.38 -0.50
C VAL A 75 -13.65 12.23 -0.25
N LYS A 76 -14.24 13.27 0.32
CA LYS A 76 -15.66 13.27 0.64
C LYS A 76 -16.44 14.13 -0.32
#